data_ed1d50efa5fdd2b857dafb2735420fa9
#
_entry.id   ed1d50efa5fdd2b857dafb2735420fa9
#
_cell.length_a   1.000
_cell.length_b   1.000
_cell.length_c   1.000
_cell.angle_alpha   90.00
_cell.angle_beta   90.00
_cell.angle_gamma   90.00
#
_symmetry.space_group_name_H-M   'P 1'
#
loop_
_entity.id
_entity.type
_entity.pdbx_description
1 polymer ?
#
loop_
_entity_poly.entity_id
_entity_poly.type
_entity_poly.pdbx_seq_one_letter_code
_entity_poly.pdbx_strand_id
1 'polypeptide(L)'
;MNIFTGKKFVLKRKITQKDIKVFSNLSGDKNPIHLDQDYSKKMGFGKIVAHGMLSETFISAIIGNNLPGPGSLWAEKNIKFLKIVREGDIVILKSEIIEIHESNNLAIVEIKAFNQFKELVFDSINKIILPKNAKIKQNKNKKIINKKLKEKKINVKKNLAIIIGASGGIGIEVTKKLLKKNFDVIAFYNSSFKDLKKLKISNKSLSYFNLNLKSKKSLKKCLNIIKKNHPTHFINCFSPKIYPINFEKITNQDFDHYFDKSLMNIFLIIKECVKRFKLIKRGNIIDISSIYLKLPELNLLPYITFKGSMSAMIKSLSAELASYNIRANSVMAGVTDTQQISDMSYKQKLLLAAKTPLQRIAKPVDIANVVYFLSSNESEFITGSSIDVNGGII
;
A
#
# COMPACT_ATOMS: atom_id res chain seq x y z
N MET A 1 25.26 22.81 3.38
CA MET A 1 24.22 22.93 2.34
C MET A 1 22.86 22.79 2.98
N ASN A 2 21.90 23.70 2.71
CA ASN A 2 20.58 23.63 3.32
C ASN A 2 19.63 22.84 2.41
N ILE A 3 19.20 21.67 2.85
CA ILE A 3 18.29 20.77 2.12
C ILE A 3 16.96 20.73 2.88
N PHE A 4 15.84 20.89 2.15
CA PHE A 4 14.50 20.85 2.74
C PHE A 4 13.46 20.43 1.68
N THR A 5 12.39 19.79 2.11
CA THR A 5 11.25 19.43 1.25
C THR A 5 10.59 20.69 0.70
N GLY A 6 10.33 20.70 -0.61
CA GLY A 6 9.82 21.87 -1.34
C GLY A 6 10.91 22.80 -1.90
N LYS A 7 12.20 22.46 -1.70
CA LYS A 7 13.29 23.20 -2.38
C LYS A 7 13.20 22.91 -3.88
N LYS A 8 13.26 24.00 -4.67
CA LYS A 8 13.09 23.96 -6.13
C LYS A 8 14.32 24.47 -6.84
N PHE A 9 14.52 23.97 -8.04
CA PHE A 9 15.52 24.46 -8.96
C PHE A 9 15.02 24.33 -10.39
N VAL A 10 15.40 25.26 -11.26
CA VAL A 10 15.02 25.27 -12.69
C VAL A 10 16.28 25.38 -13.53
N LEU A 11 16.43 24.45 -14.46
CA LEU A 11 17.49 24.48 -15.47
C LEU A 11 16.85 24.65 -16.84
N LYS A 12 17.40 25.57 -17.65
CA LYS A 12 17.00 25.78 -19.04
C LYS A 12 18.18 25.47 -19.94
N ARG A 13 17.99 24.65 -20.97
CA ARG A 13 19.01 24.24 -21.95
C ARG A 13 18.43 24.24 -23.35
N LYS A 14 19.17 24.77 -24.31
CA LYS A 14 18.91 24.62 -25.75
C LYS A 14 19.66 23.37 -26.23
N ILE A 15 18.98 22.52 -26.97
CA ILE A 15 19.58 21.33 -27.58
C ILE A 15 20.22 21.77 -28.91
N THR A 16 21.52 21.64 -29.01
CA THR A 16 22.26 21.97 -30.22
C THR A 16 22.71 20.72 -30.99
N GLN A 17 22.99 20.88 -32.29
CA GLN A 17 23.57 19.81 -33.09
C GLN A 17 24.91 19.31 -32.51
N LYS A 18 25.70 20.21 -31.92
CA LYS A 18 26.95 19.86 -31.24
C LYS A 18 26.69 18.91 -30.06
N ASP A 19 25.67 19.19 -29.24
CA ASP A 19 25.32 18.36 -28.09
C ASP A 19 24.93 16.95 -28.55
N ILE A 20 24.12 16.85 -29.62
CA ILE A 20 23.68 15.57 -30.20
C ILE A 20 24.88 14.78 -30.72
N LYS A 21 25.80 15.41 -31.48
CA LYS A 21 27.01 14.76 -31.97
C LYS A 21 27.93 14.27 -30.85
N VAL A 22 28.14 15.11 -29.82
CA VAL A 22 28.97 14.76 -28.66
C VAL A 22 28.37 13.57 -27.93
N PHE A 23 27.04 13.60 -27.70
CA PHE A 23 26.34 12.49 -27.03
C PHE A 23 26.38 11.21 -27.87
N SER A 24 26.17 11.31 -29.20
CA SER A 24 26.27 10.16 -30.11
C SER A 24 27.65 9.50 -30.04
N ASN A 25 28.72 10.30 -30.03
CA ASN A 25 30.09 9.79 -29.93
C ASN A 25 30.37 9.13 -28.58
N LEU A 26 29.85 9.73 -27.48
CA LEU A 26 30.02 9.22 -26.14
C LEU A 26 29.21 7.93 -25.88
N SER A 27 27.98 7.87 -26.34
CA SER A 27 27.07 6.74 -26.13
C SER A 27 27.28 5.61 -27.13
N GLY A 28 27.86 5.91 -28.30
CA GLY A 28 27.92 4.99 -29.45
C GLY A 28 26.64 4.87 -30.25
N ASP A 29 25.54 5.55 -29.83
CA ASP A 29 24.27 5.56 -30.55
C ASP A 29 24.34 6.47 -31.78
N LYS A 30 24.53 5.85 -32.93
CA LYS A 30 24.63 6.49 -34.27
C LYS A 30 23.37 6.29 -35.11
N ASN A 31 22.21 6.07 -34.50
CA ASN A 31 20.95 5.93 -35.22
C ASN A 31 20.74 7.15 -36.16
N PRO A 32 20.48 6.95 -37.44
CA PRO A 32 20.37 8.04 -38.43
C PRO A 32 19.35 9.13 -38.05
N ILE A 33 18.33 8.84 -37.31
CA ILE A 33 17.35 9.86 -36.85
C ILE A 33 18.00 10.99 -36.03
N HIS A 34 19.17 10.71 -35.43
CA HIS A 34 19.94 11.67 -34.63
C HIS A 34 21.02 12.41 -35.40
N LEU A 35 21.44 11.92 -36.54
CA LEU A 35 22.62 12.43 -37.27
C LEU A 35 22.33 12.88 -38.69
N ASP A 36 21.30 12.34 -39.31
CA ASP A 36 20.93 12.58 -40.72
C ASP A 36 19.57 13.31 -40.76
N GLN A 37 19.61 14.55 -41.29
CA GLN A 37 18.43 15.40 -41.40
C GLN A 37 17.40 14.87 -42.41
N ASP A 38 17.88 14.32 -43.54
CA ASP A 38 16.99 13.84 -44.60
C ASP A 38 16.35 12.52 -44.21
N TYR A 39 17.11 11.66 -43.54
CA TYR A 39 16.57 10.43 -42.96
C TYR A 39 15.50 10.76 -41.88
N SER A 40 15.77 11.69 -41.01
CA SER A 40 14.83 12.09 -39.97
C SER A 40 13.53 12.70 -40.53
N LYS A 41 13.64 13.51 -41.60
CA LYS A 41 12.47 14.01 -42.36
C LYS A 41 11.68 12.86 -43.01
N LYS A 42 12.37 11.95 -43.69
CA LYS A 42 11.74 10.78 -44.35
C LYS A 42 10.97 9.92 -43.35
N MET A 43 11.47 9.79 -42.11
CA MET A 43 10.81 9.07 -41.03
C MET A 43 9.68 9.87 -40.36
N GLY A 44 9.33 11.05 -40.83
CA GLY A 44 8.23 11.89 -40.32
C GLY A 44 8.56 12.73 -39.06
N PHE A 45 9.83 12.76 -38.61
CA PHE A 45 10.22 13.56 -37.44
C PHE A 45 10.43 15.05 -37.77
N GLY A 46 10.61 15.40 -39.05
CA GLY A 46 10.75 16.77 -39.51
C GLY A 46 12.13 17.39 -39.30
N LYS A 47 12.73 17.24 -38.14
CA LYS A 47 14.09 17.67 -37.77
C LYS A 47 14.86 16.52 -37.13
N ILE A 48 16.16 16.68 -37.00
CA ILE A 48 17.00 15.77 -36.20
C ILE A 48 16.41 15.64 -34.78
N VAL A 49 16.21 14.38 -34.37
CA VAL A 49 15.71 14.02 -33.04
C VAL A 49 16.90 13.94 -32.08
N ALA A 50 16.80 14.57 -30.92
CA ALA A 50 17.78 14.39 -29.86
C ALA A 50 17.60 13.03 -29.19
N HIS A 51 18.71 12.38 -28.81
CA HIS A 51 18.66 11.18 -27.99
C HIS A 51 17.87 11.45 -26.70
N GLY A 52 16.99 10.55 -26.32
CA GLY A 52 16.21 10.71 -25.08
C GLY A 52 17.12 10.93 -23.86
N MET A 53 18.17 10.12 -23.77
CA MET A 53 19.16 10.18 -22.69
C MET A 53 19.98 11.48 -22.69
N LEU A 54 20.16 12.18 -23.83
CA LEU A 54 20.84 13.46 -23.87
C LEU A 54 20.11 14.50 -22.99
N SER A 55 18.79 14.60 -23.12
CA SER A 55 18.00 15.52 -22.28
C SER A 55 18.04 15.12 -20.80
N GLU A 56 18.22 13.85 -20.54
CA GLU A 56 18.30 13.29 -19.18
C GLU A 56 19.66 13.58 -18.52
N THR A 57 20.76 13.74 -19.27
CA THR A 57 22.08 14.08 -18.69
C THR A 57 22.01 15.37 -17.87
N PHE A 58 21.09 16.28 -18.19
CA PHE A 58 20.89 17.52 -17.43
C PHE A 58 20.33 17.26 -16.02
N ILE A 59 19.68 16.14 -15.79
CA ILE A 59 19.26 15.71 -14.44
C ILE A 59 20.48 15.48 -13.57
N SER A 60 21.54 14.84 -14.09
CA SER A 60 22.79 14.65 -13.37
C SER A 60 23.42 15.97 -12.92
N ALA A 61 23.42 16.96 -13.80
CA ALA A 61 23.92 18.31 -13.46
C ALA A 61 23.06 18.97 -12.36
N ILE A 62 21.74 18.80 -12.40
CA ILE A 62 20.85 19.29 -11.35
C ILE A 62 21.17 18.63 -10.02
N ILE A 63 21.24 17.29 -10.00
CA ILE A 63 21.47 16.51 -8.77
C ILE A 63 22.84 16.83 -8.17
N GLY A 64 23.89 16.79 -8.99
CA GLY A 64 25.27 16.95 -8.52
C GLY A 64 25.61 18.37 -8.09
N ASN A 65 25.08 19.39 -8.78
CA ASN A 65 25.51 20.76 -8.57
C ASN A 65 24.52 21.63 -7.79
N ASN A 66 23.20 21.31 -7.84
CA ASN A 66 22.15 22.23 -7.40
C ASN A 66 21.14 21.66 -6.42
N LEU A 67 20.54 20.50 -6.74
CA LEU A 67 19.39 19.96 -6.00
C LEU A 67 19.41 18.41 -5.92
N PRO A 68 19.87 17.79 -4.83
CA PRO A 68 20.34 18.38 -3.57
C PRO A 68 21.66 19.13 -3.69
N GLY A 69 22.61 18.73 -4.57
CA GLY A 69 23.87 19.35 -4.88
C GLY A 69 25.09 18.55 -4.44
N PRO A 70 26.28 19.16 -4.28
CA PRO A 70 27.56 18.47 -4.13
C PRO A 70 27.57 17.41 -3.04
N GLY A 71 28.15 16.24 -3.36
CA GLY A 71 28.23 15.07 -2.48
C GLY A 71 26.98 14.19 -2.48
N SER A 72 25.97 14.53 -3.27
CA SER A 72 24.78 13.68 -3.47
C SER A 72 25.06 12.58 -4.50
N LEU A 73 24.58 11.35 -4.22
CA LEU A 73 24.69 10.22 -5.14
C LEU A 73 23.31 9.82 -5.68
N TRP A 74 23.23 9.67 -6.99
CA TRP A 74 22.02 9.25 -7.66
C TRP A 74 21.86 7.71 -7.51
N ALA A 75 20.88 7.26 -6.74
CA ALA A 75 20.70 5.85 -6.42
C ALA A 75 19.72 5.12 -7.35
N GLU A 76 18.60 5.77 -7.69
CA GLU A 76 17.54 5.16 -8.50
C GLU A 76 16.79 6.23 -9.29
N LYS A 77 16.33 5.89 -10.48
CA LYS A 77 15.43 6.75 -11.25
C LYS A 77 14.28 5.95 -11.86
N ASN A 78 13.15 6.62 -11.98
CA ASN A 78 12.04 6.19 -12.83
C ASN A 78 11.70 7.36 -13.74
N ILE A 79 11.78 7.16 -15.06
CA ILE A 79 11.55 8.22 -16.07
C ILE A 79 10.56 7.74 -17.12
N LYS A 80 9.70 8.65 -17.58
CA LYS A 80 8.76 8.44 -18.68
C LYS A 80 8.98 9.51 -19.74
N PHE A 81 9.42 9.11 -20.94
CA PHE A 81 9.49 9.98 -22.10
C PHE A 81 8.12 10.09 -22.73
N LEU A 82 7.63 11.30 -22.91
CA LEU A 82 6.26 11.59 -23.35
C LEU A 82 6.23 12.27 -24.73
N LYS A 83 7.26 13.07 -25.03
CA LYS A 83 7.41 13.75 -26.32
C LYS A 83 8.87 13.76 -26.77
N ILE A 84 9.07 13.74 -28.09
CA ILE A 84 10.40 13.84 -28.68
C ILE A 84 10.93 15.27 -28.54
N VAL A 85 12.24 15.34 -28.34
CA VAL A 85 13.00 16.60 -28.37
C VAL A 85 13.79 16.66 -29.68
N ARG A 86 13.83 17.81 -30.30
CA ARG A 86 14.50 18.03 -31.58
C ARG A 86 15.66 19.00 -31.45
N GLU A 87 16.54 18.99 -32.43
CA GLU A 87 17.55 20.03 -32.58
C GLU A 87 16.90 21.42 -32.58
N GLY A 88 17.45 22.34 -31.78
CA GLY A 88 16.97 23.70 -31.60
C GLY A 88 15.94 23.88 -30.48
N ASP A 89 15.35 22.80 -29.97
CA ASP A 89 14.40 22.88 -28.86
C ASP A 89 15.06 23.37 -27.57
N ILE A 90 14.25 24.04 -26.76
CA ILE A 90 14.64 24.48 -25.44
C ILE A 90 13.96 23.59 -24.42
N VAL A 91 14.76 22.84 -23.63
CA VAL A 91 14.27 22.01 -22.55
C VAL A 91 14.38 22.75 -21.24
N ILE A 92 13.27 22.84 -20.51
CA ILE A 92 13.14 23.51 -19.21
C ILE A 92 12.85 22.46 -18.17
N LEU A 93 13.85 22.12 -17.34
CA LEU A 93 13.72 21.14 -16.27
C LEU A 93 13.33 21.85 -14.97
N LYS A 94 12.16 21.53 -14.45
CA LYS A 94 11.68 21.98 -13.15
C LYS A 94 11.84 20.86 -12.15
N SER A 95 12.64 21.07 -11.14
CA SER A 95 12.97 20.08 -10.11
C SER A 95 12.53 20.52 -8.73
N GLU A 96 12.06 19.59 -7.92
CA GLU A 96 11.63 19.81 -6.54
C GLU A 96 11.98 18.61 -5.65
N ILE A 97 12.50 18.86 -4.47
CA ILE A 97 12.61 17.83 -3.43
C ILE A 97 11.22 17.62 -2.85
N ILE A 98 10.59 16.50 -3.17
CA ILE A 98 9.23 16.19 -2.71
C ILE A 98 9.20 15.49 -1.36
N GLU A 99 10.29 14.76 -1.01
CA GLU A 99 10.38 14.03 0.25
C GLU A 99 11.84 13.89 0.71
N ILE A 100 12.06 13.81 2.03
CA ILE A 100 13.37 13.53 2.63
C ILE A 100 13.16 12.51 3.75
N HIS A 101 13.87 11.40 3.66
CA HIS A 101 13.95 10.34 4.68
C HIS A 101 15.24 10.52 5.49
N GLU A 102 15.15 11.21 6.63
CA GLU A 102 16.32 11.55 7.46
C GLU A 102 17.03 10.28 7.99
N SER A 103 16.27 9.22 8.33
CA SER A 103 16.82 7.96 8.84
C SER A 103 17.78 7.25 7.87
N ASN A 104 17.58 7.45 6.57
CA ASN A 104 18.31 6.75 5.52
C ASN A 104 19.16 7.71 4.67
N ASN A 105 19.24 8.99 5.04
CA ASN A 105 19.87 10.06 4.25
C ASN A 105 19.41 10.06 2.79
N LEU A 106 18.12 9.85 2.53
CA LEU A 106 17.55 9.74 1.20
C LEU A 106 16.62 10.93 0.89
N ALA A 107 16.77 11.52 -0.29
CA ALA A 107 15.82 12.48 -0.84
C ALA A 107 15.14 11.95 -2.08
N ILE A 108 13.86 12.27 -2.24
CA ILE A 108 13.10 12.03 -3.46
C ILE A 108 12.97 13.36 -4.19
N VAL A 109 13.47 13.40 -5.44
CA VAL A 109 13.41 14.57 -6.28
C VAL A 109 12.54 14.29 -7.51
N GLU A 110 11.47 15.05 -7.64
CA GLU A 110 10.65 15.07 -8.86
C GLU A 110 11.28 16.04 -9.86
N ILE A 111 11.41 15.63 -11.13
CA ILE A 111 11.89 16.49 -12.21
C ILE A 111 10.96 16.35 -13.40
N LYS A 112 10.37 17.45 -13.82
CA LYS A 112 9.52 17.59 -15.00
C LYS A 112 10.21 18.45 -16.03
N ALA A 113 10.38 17.92 -17.24
CA ALA A 113 10.96 18.64 -18.36
C ALA A 113 9.88 19.12 -19.32
N PHE A 114 9.95 20.37 -19.72
CA PHE A 114 9.03 21.02 -20.65
C PHE A 114 9.80 21.55 -21.85
N ASN A 115 9.19 21.55 -23.03
CA ASN A 115 9.73 22.26 -24.18
C ASN A 115 9.36 23.76 -24.15
N GLN A 116 9.78 24.53 -25.16
CA GLN A 116 9.48 25.95 -25.32
C GLN A 116 7.98 26.25 -25.44
N PHE A 117 7.17 25.27 -25.83
CA PHE A 117 5.71 25.38 -25.94
C PHE A 117 4.98 25.01 -24.66
N LYS A 118 5.71 24.80 -23.56
CA LYS A 118 5.20 24.36 -22.25
C LYS A 118 4.60 22.95 -22.24
N GLU A 119 4.91 22.13 -23.22
CA GLU A 119 4.49 20.74 -23.28
C GLU A 119 5.44 19.87 -22.47
N LEU A 120 4.91 18.93 -21.70
CA LEU A 120 5.68 17.98 -20.92
C LEU A 120 6.39 16.97 -21.82
N VAL A 121 7.73 16.99 -21.77
CA VAL A 121 8.62 16.15 -22.58
C VAL A 121 8.91 14.82 -21.86
N PHE A 122 9.31 14.91 -20.63
CA PHE A 122 9.47 13.76 -19.73
C PHE A 122 9.19 14.16 -18.30
N ASP A 123 8.90 13.15 -17.49
CA ASP A 123 8.75 13.29 -16.06
C ASP A 123 9.61 12.19 -15.38
N SER A 124 10.24 12.50 -14.27
CA SER A 124 11.08 11.55 -13.54
C SER A 124 10.99 11.71 -12.03
N ILE A 125 11.06 10.57 -11.35
CA ILE A 125 11.23 10.46 -9.90
C ILE A 125 12.62 9.88 -9.64
N ASN A 126 13.39 10.58 -8.82
CA ASN A 126 14.78 10.26 -8.57
C ASN A 126 15.01 10.05 -7.07
N LYS A 127 15.58 8.91 -6.68
CA LYS A 127 16.06 8.67 -5.30
C LYS A 127 17.53 9.03 -5.21
N ILE A 128 17.85 9.87 -4.26
CA ILE A 128 19.18 10.47 -4.14
C ILE A 128 19.67 10.28 -2.71
N ILE A 129 20.84 9.65 -2.57
CA ILE A 129 21.53 9.54 -1.29
C ILE A 129 22.17 10.89 -0.99
N LEU A 130 21.83 11.46 0.15
CA LEU A 130 22.38 12.73 0.63
C LEU A 130 23.75 12.50 1.29
N PRO A 131 24.66 13.49 1.22
CA PRO A 131 25.93 13.39 1.94
C PRO A 131 25.70 13.34 3.45
N LYS A 132 26.56 12.62 4.19
CA LYS A 132 26.44 12.43 5.65
C LYS A 132 26.34 13.73 6.45
N ASN A 133 26.91 14.82 5.93
CA ASN A 133 26.92 16.15 6.57
C ASN A 133 25.81 17.07 6.04
N ALA A 134 24.81 16.56 5.34
CA ALA A 134 23.72 17.37 4.83
C ALA A 134 22.95 18.02 5.99
N LYS A 135 22.91 19.35 6.02
CA LYS A 135 22.08 20.08 7.00
C LYS A 135 20.65 20.09 6.49
N ILE A 136 19.83 19.16 6.97
CA ILE A 136 18.42 19.08 6.64
C ILE A 136 17.69 20.14 7.48
N LYS A 137 17.20 21.19 6.83
CA LYS A 137 16.38 22.21 7.51
C LYS A 137 14.92 21.82 7.42
N GLN A 138 14.23 21.83 8.55
CA GLN A 138 12.77 21.80 8.54
C GLN A 138 12.26 23.10 7.88
N ASN A 139 11.47 22.95 6.82
CA ASN A 139 10.97 24.08 6.04
C ASN A 139 10.10 25.01 6.92
N LYS A 140 10.58 26.25 7.18
CA LYS A 140 9.79 27.26 7.91
C LYS A 140 8.46 27.59 7.21
N ASN A 141 8.34 27.36 5.91
CA ASN A 141 7.10 27.57 5.15
C ASN A 141 6.06 26.45 5.38
N LYS A 142 6.43 25.28 5.94
CA LYS A 142 5.42 24.39 6.57
C LYS A 142 4.64 25.11 7.67
N LYS A 143 5.18 26.18 8.28
CA LYS A 143 4.41 27.00 9.24
C LYS A 143 3.24 27.77 8.62
N ILE A 144 3.25 28.09 7.33
CA ILE A 144 2.16 28.87 6.69
C ILE A 144 1.11 27.93 6.12
N ILE A 145 1.49 26.78 5.55
CA ILE A 145 0.55 25.72 5.15
C ILE A 145 0.03 24.99 6.40
N ASN A 146 0.88 24.77 7.41
CA ASN A 146 0.50 24.22 8.71
C ASN A 146 -0.26 25.22 9.60
N LYS A 147 -0.32 26.52 9.28
CA LYS A 147 -1.19 27.47 9.97
C LYS A 147 -2.65 27.35 9.52
N LYS A 148 -2.92 26.79 8.31
CA LYS A 148 -4.26 26.34 7.88
C LYS A 148 -4.57 24.89 8.23
N LEU A 149 -3.55 24.05 8.43
CA LEU A 149 -3.63 22.72 9.03
C LEU A 149 -2.74 22.77 10.29
N LYS A 150 -3.28 23.17 11.41
CA LYS A 150 -2.72 22.81 12.71
C LYS A 150 -2.82 21.29 12.83
N GLU A 151 -1.92 20.57 12.14
CA GLU A 151 -1.64 19.19 12.50
C GLU A 151 -0.99 19.24 13.88
N LYS A 152 -1.83 19.20 14.92
CA LYS A 152 -1.39 18.75 16.23
C LYS A 152 -0.60 17.46 15.97
N LYS A 153 0.67 17.39 16.38
CA LYS A 153 1.38 16.11 16.47
C LYS A 153 0.44 15.16 17.23
N ILE A 154 -0.19 14.23 16.49
CA ILE A 154 -1.13 13.29 17.08
C ILE A 154 -0.25 12.28 17.79
N ASN A 155 -0.04 12.54 19.08
CA ASN A 155 0.70 11.60 19.93
C ASN A 155 -0.26 10.47 20.31
N VAL A 156 -0.22 9.37 19.54
CA VAL A 156 -1.02 8.18 19.82
C VAL A 156 -0.35 7.43 20.97
N LYS A 157 -0.79 7.70 22.17
CA LYS A 157 -0.26 7.09 23.41
C LYS A 157 -0.55 5.59 23.50
N LYS A 158 -1.61 5.10 22.84
CA LYS A 158 -2.06 3.71 22.90
C LYS A 158 -2.44 3.21 21.52
N ASN A 159 -2.19 1.94 21.22
CA ASN A 159 -2.60 1.35 19.96
C ASN A 159 -4.12 1.22 19.89
N LEU A 160 -4.71 1.66 18.79
CA LEU A 160 -6.12 1.52 18.49
C LEU A 160 -6.31 0.59 17.28
N ALA A 161 -7.03 -0.51 17.47
CA ALA A 161 -7.36 -1.45 16.42
C ALA A 161 -8.81 -1.28 15.94
N ILE A 162 -8.99 -1.19 14.62
CA ILE A 162 -10.28 -1.33 13.94
C ILE A 162 -10.42 -2.79 13.51
N ILE A 163 -11.46 -3.48 13.95
CA ILE A 163 -11.69 -4.89 13.61
C ILE A 163 -13.03 -5.01 12.89
N ILE A 164 -13.01 -5.53 11.66
CA ILE A 164 -14.20 -5.88 10.89
C ILE A 164 -14.49 -7.37 11.08
N GLY A 165 -15.76 -7.76 11.26
CA GLY A 165 -16.14 -9.14 11.55
C GLY A 165 -15.78 -9.58 12.98
N ALA A 166 -15.73 -8.62 13.90
CA ALA A 166 -15.26 -8.81 15.28
C ALA A 166 -16.12 -9.78 16.12
N SER A 167 -17.35 -10.07 15.75
CA SER A 167 -18.23 -11.02 16.44
C SER A 167 -18.15 -12.45 15.92
N GLY A 168 -17.41 -12.69 14.82
CA GLY A 168 -17.14 -14.04 14.32
C GLY A 168 -16.18 -14.80 15.25
N GLY A 169 -16.09 -16.12 15.11
CA GLY A 169 -15.26 -16.96 15.99
C GLY A 169 -13.79 -16.47 16.10
N ILE A 170 -13.15 -16.18 14.97
CA ILE A 170 -11.79 -15.62 14.97
C ILE A 170 -11.79 -14.18 15.49
N GLY A 171 -12.72 -13.33 15.02
CA GLY A 171 -12.78 -11.91 15.36
C GLY A 171 -12.95 -11.65 16.85
N ILE A 172 -13.74 -12.46 17.55
CA ILE A 172 -13.93 -12.32 19.01
C ILE A 172 -12.65 -12.67 19.78
N GLU A 173 -11.91 -13.72 19.36
CA GLU A 173 -10.64 -14.08 20.00
C GLU A 173 -9.53 -13.06 19.72
N VAL A 174 -9.49 -12.51 18.50
CA VAL A 174 -8.61 -11.38 18.15
C VAL A 174 -8.94 -10.17 19.06
N THR A 175 -10.22 -9.85 19.21
CA THR A 175 -10.66 -8.74 20.09
C THR A 175 -10.21 -8.96 21.53
N LYS A 176 -10.46 -10.15 22.09
CA LYS A 176 -10.02 -10.53 23.46
C LYS A 176 -8.51 -10.39 23.61
N LYS A 177 -7.74 -10.94 22.64
CA LYS A 177 -6.28 -10.93 22.68
C LYS A 177 -5.73 -9.53 22.69
N LEU A 178 -6.21 -8.65 21.81
CA LEU A 178 -5.74 -7.27 21.72
C LEU A 178 -6.10 -6.46 22.98
N LEU A 179 -7.32 -6.61 23.52
CA LEU A 179 -7.69 -5.99 24.78
C LEU A 179 -6.79 -6.41 25.94
N LYS A 180 -6.50 -7.74 26.06
CA LYS A 180 -5.56 -8.28 27.05
C LYS A 180 -4.14 -7.70 26.89
N LYS A 181 -3.77 -7.32 25.66
CA LYS A 181 -2.47 -6.72 25.30
C LYS A 181 -2.51 -5.18 25.28
N ASN A 182 -3.44 -4.59 26.00
CA ASN A 182 -3.58 -3.15 26.23
C ASN A 182 -3.85 -2.31 24.97
N PHE A 183 -4.52 -2.89 23.96
CA PHE A 183 -5.04 -2.10 22.84
C PHE A 183 -6.38 -1.48 23.19
N ASP A 184 -6.69 -0.33 22.61
CA ASP A 184 -8.07 0.09 22.43
C ASP A 184 -8.64 -0.57 21.16
N VAL A 185 -9.91 -0.96 21.20
CA VAL A 185 -10.53 -1.70 20.10
C VAL A 185 -11.86 -1.06 19.72
N ILE A 186 -12.02 -0.78 18.44
CA ILE A 186 -13.31 -0.49 17.79
C ILE A 186 -13.70 -1.70 16.97
N ALA A 187 -14.67 -2.45 17.47
CA ALA A 187 -15.14 -3.70 16.91
C ALA A 187 -16.39 -3.49 16.06
N PHE A 188 -16.34 -3.88 14.79
CA PHE A 188 -17.50 -3.84 13.90
C PHE A 188 -18.08 -5.25 13.72
N TYR A 189 -19.39 -5.40 13.96
CA TYR A 189 -20.15 -6.63 13.84
C TYR A 189 -21.35 -6.46 12.89
N ASN A 190 -21.84 -7.54 12.30
CA ASN A 190 -23.04 -7.49 11.45
C ASN A 190 -24.29 -8.00 12.18
N SER A 191 -24.34 -9.29 12.54
CA SER A 191 -25.56 -9.95 13.01
C SER A 191 -25.61 -10.10 14.53
N SER A 192 -24.58 -10.60 15.18
CA SER A 192 -24.57 -10.86 16.62
C SER A 192 -23.55 -9.99 17.34
N PHE A 193 -23.92 -9.51 18.51
CA PHE A 193 -23.04 -8.69 19.38
C PHE A 193 -22.98 -9.23 20.83
N LYS A 194 -23.60 -10.36 21.11
CA LYS A 194 -23.72 -10.90 22.47
C LYS A 194 -22.38 -11.02 23.18
N ASP A 195 -21.36 -11.58 22.53
CA ASP A 195 -20.04 -11.78 23.12
C ASP A 195 -19.27 -10.47 23.23
N LEU A 196 -19.42 -9.54 22.27
CA LEU A 196 -18.86 -8.19 22.38
C LEU A 196 -19.48 -7.40 23.53
N LYS A 197 -20.80 -7.57 23.78
CA LYS A 197 -21.48 -6.96 24.93
C LYS A 197 -20.92 -7.48 26.25
N LYS A 198 -20.73 -8.79 26.38
CA LYS A 198 -20.10 -9.41 27.56
C LYS A 198 -18.69 -8.86 27.80
N LEU A 199 -17.87 -8.81 26.74
CA LEU A 199 -16.50 -8.27 26.82
C LEU A 199 -16.48 -6.79 27.22
N LYS A 200 -17.43 -5.99 26.76
CA LYS A 200 -17.51 -4.55 27.07
C LYS A 200 -17.71 -4.29 28.56
N ILE A 201 -18.43 -5.15 29.26
CA ILE A 201 -18.68 -5.03 30.71
C ILE A 201 -17.36 -4.97 31.49
N SER A 202 -16.40 -5.81 31.12
CA SER A 202 -15.10 -5.90 31.78
C SER A 202 -13.99 -5.05 31.13
N ASN A 203 -14.23 -4.44 29.95
CA ASN A 203 -13.20 -3.73 29.20
C ASN A 203 -13.64 -2.36 28.71
N LYS A 204 -13.27 -1.31 29.42
CA LYS A 204 -13.53 0.09 29.02
C LYS A 204 -12.92 0.46 27.66
N SER A 205 -11.82 -0.19 27.29
CA SER A 205 -11.09 -0.01 26.02
C SER A 205 -11.79 -0.61 24.78
N LEU A 206 -12.96 -1.25 24.93
CA LEU A 206 -13.74 -1.78 23.80
C LEU A 206 -14.90 -0.83 23.48
N SER A 207 -15.05 -0.50 22.20
CA SER A 207 -16.27 0.04 21.61
C SER A 207 -16.73 -0.87 20.48
N TYR A 208 -18.03 -1.07 20.31
CA TYR A 208 -18.54 -1.91 19.22
C TYR A 208 -19.72 -1.26 18.51
N PHE A 209 -19.81 -1.47 17.21
CA PHE A 209 -20.79 -0.85 16.31
C PHE A 209 -21.28 -1.84 15.26
N ASN A 210 -22.54 -1.70 14.88
CA ASN A 210 -23.08 -2.49 13.77
C ASN A 210 -22.51 -2.01 12.43
N LEU A 211 -22.11 -2.96 11.58
CA LEU A 211 -21.65 -2.73 10.22
C LEU A 211 -22.22 -3.81 9.28
N ASN A 212 -23.24 -3.44 8.54
CA ASN A 212 -23.66 -4.19 7.36
C ASN A 212 -22.89 -3.64 6.13
N LEU A 213 -21.98 -4.43 5.58
CA LEU A 213 -21.16 -4.03 4.42
C LEU A 213 -22.01 -3.76 3.16
N LYS A 214 -23.20 -4.37 3.03
CA LYS A 214 -24.13 -4.12 1.91
C LYS A 214 -24.90 -2.80 2.03
N SER A 215 -24.88 -2.13 3.20
CA SER A 215 -25.64 -0.90 3.48
C SER A 215 -24.76 0.35 3.35
N LYS A 216 -25.07 1.23 2.39
CA LYS A 216 -24.40 2.54 2.23
C LYS A 216 -24.47 3.39 3.51
N LYS A 217 -25.62 3.37 4.24
CA LYS A 217 -25.81 4.10 5.49
C LYS A 217 -24.89 3.56 6.60
N SER A 218 -24.79 2.25 6.71
CA SER A 218 -23.91 1.59 7.69
C SER A 218 -22.41 1.87 7.39
N LEU A 219 -22.01 1.77 6.13
CA LEU A 219 -20.66 2.12 5.71
C LEU A 219 -20.30 3.58 6.04
N LYS A 220 -21.20 4.54 5.73
CA LYS A 220 -20.98 5.96 6.05
C LYS A 220 -20.77 6.19 7.55
N LYS A 221 -21.53 5.49 8.41
CA LYS A 221 -21.31 5.52 9.87
C LYS A 221 -19.92 4.98 10.26
N CYS A 222 -19.54 3.83 9.72
CA CYS A 222 -18.22 3.23 9.95
C CYS A 222 -17.10 4.21 9.57
N LEU A 223 -17.12 4.75 8.36
CA LEU A 223 -16.12 5.71 7.89
C LEU A 223 -16.05 6.96 8.79
N ASN A 224 -17.20 7.46 9.26
CA ASN A 224 -17.23 8.61 10.17
C ASN A 224 -16.63 8.29 11.55
N ILE A 225 -16.83 7.06 12.07
CA ILE A 225 -16.19 6.62 13.31
C ILE A 225 -14.67 6.58 13.13
N ILE A 226 -14.18 6.01 12.02
CA ILE A 226 -12.73 5.94 11.72
C ILE A 226 -12.14 7.35 11.57
N LYS A 227 -12.84 8.27 10.90
CA LYS A 227 -12.41 9.67 10.72
C LYS A 227 -12.20 10.42 12.03
N LYS A 228 -13.01 10.14 13.04
CA LYS A 228 -12.94 10.78 14.36
C LYS A 228 -11.85 10.21 15.26
N ASN A 229 -11.25 9.08 14.86
CA ASN A 229 -10.27 8.35 15.64
C ASN A 229 -8.92 8.30 14.89
N HIS A 230 -7.86 7.90 15.58
CA HIS A 230 -6.54 7.71 15.01
C HIS A 230 -6.11 6.24 15.17
N PRO A 231 -6.71 5.32 14.37
CA PRO A 231 -6.33 3.92 14.44
C PRO A 231 -4.85 3.74 14.07
N THR A 232 -4.24 2.72 14.64
CA THR A 232 -2.90 2.23 14.32
C THR A 232 -2.95 0.90 13.60
N HIS A 233 -4.08 0.18 13.74
CA HIS A 233 -4.28 -1.16 13.17
C HIS A 233 -5.64 -1.26 12.50
N PHE A 234 -5.67 -1.94 11.37
CA PHE A 234 -6.87 -2.43 10.71
C PHE A 234 -6.77 -3.95 10.59
N ILE A 235 -7.76 -4.66 11.09
CA ILE A 235 -7.81 -6.12 11.08
C ILE A 235 -9.12 -6.55 10.44
N ASN A 236 -9.02 -7.27 9.33
CA ASN A 236 -10.17 -7.83 8.64
C ASN A 236 -10.36 -9.29 9.02
N CYS A 237 -11.34 -9.55 9.88
CA CYS A 237 -11.81 -10.89 10.21
C CYS A 237 -13.13 -11.23 9.50
N PHE A 238 -13.58 -10.37 8.56
CA PHE A 238 -14.80 -10.64 7.82
C PHE A 238 -14.61 -11.81 6.86
N SER A 239 -15.57 -12.69 6.88
CA SER A 239 -15.71 -13.74 5.88
C SER A 239 -17.20 -13.95 5.60
N PRO A 240 -17.65 -13.94 4.35
CA PRO A 240 -18.98 -14.38 3.99
C PRO A 240 -19.20 -15.83 4.40
N LYS A 241 -20.46 -16.25 4.59
CA LYS A 241 -20.78 -17.67 4.83
C LYS A 241 -20.32 -18.50 3.63
N ILE A 242 -19.70 -19.64 3.92
CA ILE A 242 -19.20 -20.55 2.89
C ILE A 242 -20.30 -21.58 2.59
N TYR A 243 -20.58 -21.79 1.30
CA TYR A 243 -21.38 -22.93 0.82
C TYR A 243 -20.74 -23.52 -0.41
N PRO A 244 -20.65 -24.85 -0.45
CA PRO A 244 -20.19 -25.56 -1.64
C PRO A 244 -21.23 -25.45 -2.77
N ILE A 245 -20.76 -25.07 -3.98
CA ILE A 245 -21.57 -24.95 -5.19
C ILE A 245 -20.82 -25.63 -6.32
N ASN A 246 -21.44 -26.65 -6.95
CA ASN A 246 -20.87 -27.28 -8.12
C ASN A 246 -20.66 -26.25 -9.23
N PHE A 247 -19.53 -26.33 -9.93
CA PHE A 247 -19.12 -25.36 -10.95
C PHE A 247 -20.21 -25.07 -11.98
N GLU A 248 -20.86 -26.08 -12.50
CA GLU A 248 -21.92 -25.98 -13.52
C GLU A 248 -23.18 -25.25 -13.02
N LYS A 249 -23.37 -25.19 -11.69
CA LYS A 249 -24.52 -24.53 -11.05
C LYS A 249 -24.23 -23.14 -10.54
N ILE A 250 -23.00 -22.65 -10.69
CA ILE A 250 -22.62 -21.31 -10.22
C ILE A 250 -23.32 -20.27 -11.08
N THR A 251 -23.94 -19.32 -10.42
CA THR A 251 -24.63 -18.18 -11.02
C THR A 251 -23.93 -16.85 -10.67
N ASN A 252 -24.31 -15.76 -11.33
CA ASN A 252 -23.85 -14.42 -10.97
C ASN A 252 -24.22 -14.06 -9.51
N GLN A 253 -25.36 -14.52 -9.01
CA GLN A 253 -25.79 -14.28 -7.63
C GLN A 253 -24.85 -14.89 -6.61
N ASP A 254 -24.23 -16.03 -6.93
CA ASP A 254 -23.24 -16.68 -6.07
C ASP A 254 -21.97 -15.86 -5.97
N PHE A 255 -21.51 -15.26 -7.06
CA PHE A 255 -20.42 -14.28 -7.02
C PHE A 255 -20.83 -13.00 -6.29
N ASP A 256 -22.03 -12.47 -6.52
CA ASP A 256 -22.54 -11.29 -5.85
C ASP A 256 -22.62 -11.46 -4.33
N HIS A 257 -22.92 -12.68 -3.85
CA HIS A 257 -22.88 -12.99 -2.43
C HIS A 257 -21.53 -12.65 -1.78
N TYR A 258 -20.43 -12.94 -2.48
CA TYR A 258 -19.08 -12.71 -1.99
C TYR A 258 -18.56 -11.30 -2.35
N PHE A 259 -18.85 -10.84 -3.55
CA PHE A 259 -18.25 -9.61 -4.09
C PHE A 259 -19.13 -8.36 -3.93
N ASP A 260 -20.48 -8.50 -4.03
CA ASP A 260 -21.37 -7.34 -4.00
C ASP A 260 -21.13 -6.49 -2.76
N LYS A 261 -20.58 -5.34 -2.99
CA LYS A 261 -20.29 -4.29 -2.00
C LYS A 261 -19.27 -4.70 -0.90
N SER A 262 -19.01 -6.02 -0.69
CA SER A 262 -18.12 -6.45 0.39
C SER A 262 -16.66 -6.07 0.10
N LEU A 263 -16.11 -6.49 -1.03
CA LEU A 263 -14.72 -6.20 -1.41
C LEU A 263 -14.46 -4.70 -1.50
N MET A 264 -15.31 -3.99 -2.27
CA MET A 264 -15.16 -2.56 -2.47
C MET A 264 -15.33 -1.78 -1.16
N ASN A 265 -16.27 -2.17 -0.31
CA ASN A 265 -16.51 -1.47 0.94
C ASN A 265 -15.41 -1.72 1.98
N ILE A 266 -14.81 -2.92 2.01
CA ILE A 266 -13.60 -3.18 2.80
C ILE A 266 -12.45 -2.31 2.29
N PHE A 267 -12.24 -2.21 0.96
CA PHE A 267 -11.26 -1.31 0.37
C PHE A 267 -11.47 0.15 0.81
N LEU A 268 -12.70 0.66 0.80
CA LEU A 268 -13.01 2.03 1.26
C LEU A 268 -12.68 2.24 2.74
N ILE A 269 -12.92 1.22 3.57
CA ILE A 269 -12.56 1.25 5.00
C ILE A 269 -11.05 1.28 5.17
N ILE A 270 -10.31 0.40 4.47
CA ILE A 270 -8.84 0.41 4.45
C ILE A 270 -8.32 1.77 4.01
N LYS A 271 -8.86 2.32 2.91
CA LYS A 271 -8.47 3.65 2.39
C LYS A 271 -8.65 4.76 3.43
N GLU A 272 -9.72 4.72 4.22
CA GLU A 272 -9.92 5.70 5.30
C GLU A 272 -8.95 5.47 6.47
N CYS A 273 -8.67 4.21 6.85
CA CYS A 273 -7.64 3.89 7.85
C CYS A 273 -6.25 4.36 7.39
N VAL A 274 -5.88 4.12 6.15
CA VAL A 274 -4.59 4.55 5.56
C VAL A 274 -4.42 6.07 5.63
N LYS A 275 -5.47 6.85 5.39
CA LYS A 275 -5.41 8.31 5.60
C LYS A 275 -5.03 8.66 7.04
N ARG A 276 -5.54 7.92 8.03
CA ARG A 276 -5.21 8.14 9.45
C ARG A 276 -3.80 7.65 9.76
N PHE A 277 -3.39 6.50 9.23
CA PHE A 277 -2.04 5.94 9.37
C PHE A 277 -0.96 6.90 8.85
N LYS A 278 -1.19 7.52 7.69
CA LYS A 278 -0.28 8.53 7.13
C LYS A 278 -0.12 9.75 8.04
N LEU A 279 -1.19 10.18 8.72
CA LEU A 279 -1.12 11.31 9.67
C LEU A 279 -0.26 10.99 10.89
N ILE A 280 -0.30 9.76 11.40
CA ILE A 280 0.48 9.31 12.55
C ILE A 280 1.82 8.68 12.17
N LYS A 281 2.10 8.56 10.85
CA LYS A 281 3.31 7.96 10.26
C LYS A 281 3.57 6.52 10.69
N ARG A 282 2.53 5.75 10.92
CA ARG A 282 2.57 4.31 11.19
C ARG A 282 1.22 3.66 10.94
N GLY A 283 1.23 2.39 10.56
CA GLY A 283 -0.01 1.64 10.37
C GLY A 283 0.25 0.16 10.18
N ASN A 284 -0.76 -0.64 10.44
CA ASN A 284 -0.71 -2.08 10.24
C ASN A 284 -2.05 -2.59 9.72
N ILE A 285 -2.03 -3.31 8.62
CA ILE A 285 -3.19 -3.92 7.96
C ILE A 285 -3.00 -5.42 8.03
N ILE A 286 -3.97 -6.14 8.58
CA ILE A 286 -3.95 -7.59 8.70
C ILE A 286 -5.27 -8.14 8.15
N ASP A 287 -5.19 -9.08 7.19
CA ASP A 287 -6.33 -9.77 6.63
C ASP A 287 -6.32 -11.25 7.02
N ILE A 288 -7.47 -11.77 7.42
CA ILE A 288 -7.63 -13.22 7.62
C ILE A 288 -8.02 -13.84 6.28
N SER A 289 -7.04 -14.48 5.68
CA SER A 289 -7.17 -15.23 4.43
C SER A 289 -7.51 -16.71 4.69
N SER A 290 -7.26 -17.57 3.74
CA SER A 290 -7.61 -18.99 3.82
C SER A 290 -6.55 -19.88 3.19
N ILE A 291 -6.32 -21.04 3.78
CA ILE A 291 -5.47 -22.10 3.21
C ILE A 291 -5.97 -22.55 1.82
N TYR A 292 -7.26 -22.40 1.53
CA TYR A 292 -7.83 -22.76 0.23
C TYR A 292 -7.30 -21.94 -0.95
N LEU A 293 -6.50 -20.87 -0.70
CA LEU A 293 -5.75 -20.19 -1.76
C LEU A 293 -4.53 -21.01 -2.23
N LYS A 294 -3.97 -21.87 -1.37
CA LYS A 294 -2.85 -22.76 -1.69
C LYS A 294 -3.31 -24.16 -2.07
N LEU A 295 -4.33 -24.64 -1.38
CA LEU A 295 -4.95 -25.94 -1.57
C LEU A 295 -6.45 -25.76 -1.86
N PRO A 296 -6.82 -25.48 -3.11
CA PRO A 296 -8.20 -25.25 -3.48
C PRO A 296 -9.10 -26.44 -3.15
N GLU A 297 -10.18 -26.20 -2.44
CA GLU A 297 -11.20 -27.20 -2.14
C GLU A 297 -12.29 -27.14 -3.22
N LEU A 298 -12.80 -28.32 -3.59
CA LEU A 298 -13.85 -28.44 -4.62
C LEU A 298 -15.11 -27.68 -4.21
N ASN A 299 -15.80 -27.16 -5.22
CA ASN A 299 -17.06 -26.43 -5.07
C ASN A 299 -17.00 -25.11 -4.28
N LEU A 300 -15.81 -24.56 -4.05
CA LEU A 300 -15.62 -23.29 -3.33
C LEU A 300 -15.12 -22.15 -4.22
N LEU A 301 -15.29 -22.25 -5.55
CA LEU A 301 -14.72 -21.27 -6.50
C LEU A 301 -15.05 -19.82 -6.16
N PRO A 302 -16.31 -19.37 -5.92
CA PRO A 302 -16.59 -17.98 -5.62
C PRO A 302 -15.92 -17.49 -4.31
N TYR A 303 -15.90 -18.34 -3.28
CA TYR A 303 -15.22 -18.05 -2.01
C TYR A 303 -13.71 -17.90 -2.17
N ILE A 304 -13.08 -18.84 -2.87
CA ILE A 304 -11.62 -18.82 -3.11
C ILE A 304 -11.25 -17.59 -3.92
N THR A 305 -12.03 -17.25 -4.96
CA THR A 305 -11.82 -16.05 -5.78
C THR A 305 -11.92 -14.78 -4.94
N PHE A 306 -12.91 -14.69 -4.05
CA PHE A 306 -13.04 -13.55 -3.13
C PHE A 306 -11.81 -13.43 -2.20
N LYS A 307 -11.41 -14.52 -1.56
CA LYS A 307 -10.23 -14.52 -0.67
C LYS A 307 -8.94 -14.23 -1.43
N GLY A 308 -8.82 -14.70 -2.67
CA GLY A 308 -7.70 -14.39 -3.57
C GLY A 308 -7.62 -12.92 -3.89
N SER A 309 -8.76 -12.27 -4.21
CA SER A 309 -8.83 -10.83 -4.45
C SER A 309 -8.39 -10.02 -3.23
N MET A 310 -8.81 -10.42 -2.03
CA MET A 310 -8.37 -9.79 -0.77
C MET A 310 -6.86 -9.95 -0.57
N SER A 311 -6.32 -11.16 -0.75
CA SER A 311 -4.90 -11.44 -0.58
C SER A 311 -4.03 -10.65 -1.57
N ALA A 312 -4.43 -10.58 -2.84
CA ALA A 312 -3.78 -9.77 -3.87
C ALA A 312 -3.79 -8.28 -3.51
N MET A 313 -4.92 -7.75 -3.01
CA MET A 313 -5.03 -6.37 -2.54
C MET A 313 -4.07 -6.09 -1.37
N ILE A 314 -3.99 -6.96 -0.38
CA ILE A 314 -3.07 -6.81 0.77
C ILE A 314 -1.61 -6.81 0.29
N LYS A 315 -1.26 -7.72 -0.63
CA LYS A 315 0.09 -7.79 -1.21
C LYS A 315 0.46 -6.49 -1.95
N SER A 316 -0.45 -5.95 -2.76
CA SER A 316 -0.25 -4.67 -3.45
C SER A 316 -0.09 -3.51 -2.47
N LEU A 317 -0.99 -3.42 -1.46
CA LEU A 317 -0.92 -2.39 -0.44
C LEU A 317 0.39 -2.42 0.36
N SER A 318 0.99 -3.59 0.56
CA SER A 318 2.27 -3.70 1.27
C SER A 318 3.40 -2.97 0.54
N ALA A 319 3.44 -3.05 -0.79
CA ALA A 319 4.43 -2.34 -1.60
C ALA A 319 4.15 -0.84 -1.68
N GLU A 320 2.88 -0.46 -1.90
CA GLU A 320 2.48 0.95 -2.05
C GLU A 320 2.61 1.77 -0.76
N LEU A 321 2.48 1.13 0.41
CA LEU A 321 2.38 1.83 1.68
C LEU A 321 3.63 1.72 2.55
N ALA A 322 4.61 0.89 2.18
CA ALA A 322 5.83 0.67 2.96
C ALA A 322 6.60 1.97 3.24
N SER A 323 6.71 2.86 2.26
CA SER A 323 7.38 4.16 2.41
C SER A 323 6.73 5.08 3.45
N TYR A 324 5.48 4.81 3.83
CA TYR A 324 4.75 5.53 4.88
C TYR A 324 4.84 4.85 6.24
N ASN A 325 5.69 3.82 6.39
CA ASN A 325 5.77 2.98 7.58
C ASN A 325 4.43 2.29 7.90
N ILE A 326 3.74 1.82 6.86
CA ILE A 326 2.48 1.07 6.95
C ILE A 326 2.74 -0.34 6.43
N ARG A 327 2.51 -1.34 7.27
CA ARG A 327 2.66 -2.75 6.93
C ARG A 327 1.31 -3.35 6.54
N ALA A 328 1.33 -4.33 5.66
CA ALA A 328 0.13 -5.07 5.27
C ALA A 328 0.48 -6.56 5.09
N ASN A 329 -0.20 -7.44 5.83
CA ASN A 329 0.06 -8.87 5.84
C ASN A 329 -1.25 -9.67 5.87
N SER A 330 -1.18 -10.93 5.46
CA SER A 330 -2.29 -11.89 5.52
C SER A 330 -1.96 -13.03 6.48
N VAL A 331 -2.98 -13.55 7.15
CA VAL A 331 -2.92 -14.79 7.94
C VAL A 331 -3.70 -15.86 7.19
N MET A 332 -3.02 -16.88 6.67
CA MET A 332 -3.60 -18.00 5.95
C MET A 332 -4.13 -19.02 6.94
N ALA A 333 -5.38 -18.84 7.35
CA ALA A 333 -6.01 -19.71 8.33
C ALA A 333 -6.36 -21.08 7.72
N GLY A 334 -5.99 -22.14 8.41
CA GLY A 334 -6.55 -23.48 8.18
C GLY A 334 -8.00 -23.56 8.63
N VAL A 335 -8.60 -24.75 8.49
CA VAL A 335 -9.95 -24.99 9.01
C VAL A 335 -9.97 -24.73 10.50
N THR A 336 -10.79 -23.75 10.89
CA THR A 336 -10.84 -23.24 12.26
C THR A 336 -12.21 -23.51 12.88
N ASP A 337 -12.24 -23.99 14.11
CA ASP A 337 -13.48 -24.32 14.83
C ASP A 337 -14.28 -23.05 15.18
N THR A 338 -15.17 -22.71 14.29
CA THR A 338 -16.01 -21.52 14.34
C THR A 338 -17.43 -21.85 13.88
N GLN A 339 -18.33 -20.87 13.96
CA GLN A 339 -19.68 -21.02 13.41
C GLN A 339 -19.70 -21.29 11.90
N GLN A 340 -18.64 -21.01 11.15
CA GLN A 340 -18.57 -21.33 9.71
C GLN A 340 -18.58 -22.83 9.42
N ILE A 341 -18.13 -23.64 10.37
CA ILE A 341 -18.11 -25.09 10.27
C ILE A 341 -19.10 -25.78 11.24
N SER A 342 -20.04 -25.01 11.81
CA SER A 342 -21.05 -25.55 12.74
C SER A 342 -21.93 -26.63 12.09
N ASP A 343 -22.20 -26.48 10.78
CA ASP A 343 -23.05 -27.38 10.01
C ASP A 343 -22.32 -28.68 9.61
N MET A 344 -20.99 -28.75 9.85
CA MET A 344 -20.23 -30.00 9.61
C MET A 344 -20.50 -31.03 10.69
N SER A 345 -20.71 -32.29 10.26
CA SER A 345 -20.85 -33.41 11.18
C SER A 345 -19.55 -33.65 11.96
N TYR A 346 -19.68 -34.33 13.11
CA TYR A 346 -18.52 -34.71 13.91
C TYR A 346 -17.51 -35.53 13.11
N LYS A 347 -17.99 -36.46 12.27
CA LYS A 347 -17.16 -37.29 11.38
C LYS A 347 -16.35 -36.42 10.40
N GLN A 348 -16.97 -35.40 9.80
CA GLN A 348 -16.26 -34.47 8.89
C GLN A 348 -15.18 -33.69 9.62
N LYS A 349 -15.45 -33.23 10.84
CA LYS A 349 -14.44 -32.53 11.66
C LYS A 349 -13.27 -33.45 12.03
N LEU A 350 -13.53 -34.71 12.36
CA LEU A 350 -12.48 -35.72 12.61
C LEU A 350 -11.63 -36.00 11.37
N LEU A 351 -12.23 -36.12 10.19
CA LEU A 351 -11.49 -36.28 8.94
C LEU A 351 -10.59 -35.10 8.63
N LEU A 352 -11.06 -33.86 8.87
CA LEU A 352 -10.24 -32.66 8.72
C LEU A 352 -9.09 -32.64 9.73
N ALA A 353 -9.34 -33.01 10.96
CA ALA A 353 -8.30 -33.14 11.99
C ALA A 353 -7.23 -34.19 11.59
N ALA A 354 -7.66 -35.36 11.09
CA ALA A 354 -6.75 -36.41 10.64
C ALA A 354 -5.90 -36.00 9.42
N LYS A 355 -6.43 -35.15 8.53
CA LYS A 355 -5.67 -34.58 7.40
C LYS A 355 -4.67 -33.51 7.84
N THR A 356 -4.82 -32.93 9.02
CA THR A 356 -3.93 -31.92 9.55
C THR A 356 -2.75 -32.58 10.27
N PRO A 357 -1.48 -32.31 9.92
CA PRO A 357 -0.33 -32.94 10.59
C PRO A 357 -0.32 -32.78 12.11
N LEU A 358 -0.78 -31.61 12.65
CA LEU A 358 -0.98 -31.44 14.10
C LEU A 358 -2.21 -32.16 14.68
N GLN A 359 -2.87 -33.01 13.89
CA GLN A 359 -3.98 -33.92 14.27
C GLN A 359 -5.16 -33.22 14.97
N ARG A 360 -5.38 -31.95 14.65
CA ARG A 360 -6.52 -31.17 15.12
C ARG A 360 -6.89 -30.08 14.13
N ILE A 361 -8.13 -29.64 14.15
CA ILE A 361 -8.50 -28.37 13.51
C ILE A 361 -8.02 -27.18 14.37
N ALA A 362 -7.79 -26.03 13.73
CA ALA A 362 -7.34 -24.84 14.45
C ALA A 362 -8.43 -24.33 15.40
N LYS A 363 -8.00 -23.82 16.55
CA LYS A 363 -8.86 -23.01 17.43
C LYS A 363 -8.77 -21.55 17.04
N PRO A 364 -9.81 -20.72 17.21
CA PRO A 364 -9.74 -19.28 16.93
C PRO A 364 -8.57 -18.55 17.60
N VAL A 365 -8.15 -19.02 18.78
CA VAL A 365 -7.00 -18.48 19.51
C VAL A 365 -5.67 -18.71 18.78
N ASP A 366 -5.53 -19.79 18.00
CA ASP A 366 -4.32 -20.05 17.22
C ASP A 366 -4.11 -18.90 16.21
N ILE A 367 -5.18 -18.50 15.52
CA ILE A 367 -5.17 -17.39 14.58
C ILE A 367 -4.95 -16.06 15.30
N ALA A 368 -5.64 -15.83 16.42
CA ALA A 368 -5.53 -14.59 17.19
C ALA A 368 -4.12 -14.35 17.73
N ASN A 369 -3.36 -15.39 18.03
CA ASN A 369 -1.96 -15.30 18.45
C ASN A 369 -1.08 -14.72 17.35
N VAL A 370 -1.22 -15.17 16.10
CA VAL A 370 -0.47 -14.68 14.95
C VAL A 370 -0.91 -13.27 14.56
N VAL A 371 -2.20 -12.97 14.63
CA VAL A 371 -2.69 -11.59 14.44
C VAL A 371 -2.06 -10.63 15.46
N TYR A 372 -1.97 -11.04 16.72
CA TYR A 372 -1.29 -10.23 17.74
C TYR A 372 0.21 -10.07 17.44
N PHE A 373 0.92 -11.14 17.09
CA PHE A 373 2.33 -11.07 16.69
C PHE A 373 2.51 -10.07 15.54
N LEU A 374 1.71 -10.17 14.49
CA LEU A 374 1.73 -9.20 13.38
C LEU A 374 1.35 -7.78 13.81
N SER A 375 0.60 -7.61 14.89
CA SER A 375 0.22 -6.31 15.46
C SER A 375 1.28 -5.74 16.39
N SER A 376 2.28 -6.51 16.79
CA SER A 376 3.34 -6.10 17.70
C SER A 376 4.56 -5.52 16.96
N ASN A 377 5.49 -4.94 17.73
CA ASN A 377 6.77 -4.47 17.21
C ASN A 377 7.70 -5.63 16.82
N GLU A 378 7.49 -6.84 17.33
CA GLU A 378 8.28 -8.02 16.99
C GLU A 378 8.21 -8.39 15.50
N SER A 379 7.20 -7.89 14.78
CA SER A 379 6.97 -8.09 13.35
C SER A 379 7.21 -6.84 12.50
N GLU A 380 7.94 -5.85 13.00
CA GLU A 380 8.06 -4.56 12.31
C GLU A 380 8.74 -4.62 10.94
N PHE A 381 9.56 -5.66 10.70
CA PHE A 381 10.19 -5.90 9.39
C PHE A 381 9.40 -6.88 8.49
N ILE A 382 8.17 -7.24 8.89
CA ILE A 382 7.30 -8.14 8.13
C ILE A 382 6.20 -7.32 7.43
N THR A 383 6.25 -7.26 6.09
CA THR A 383 5.20 -6.71 5.24
C THR A 383 5.09 -7.48 3.93
N GLY A 384 3.89 -7.58 3.37
CA GLY A 384 3.61 -8.34 2.15
C GLY A 384 3.63 -9.85 2.32
N SER A 385 3.70 -10.35 3.55
CA SER A 385 3.75 -11.78 3.87
C SER A 385 2.36 -12.37 4.04
N SER A 386 2.24 -13.66 3.68
CA SER A 386 1.10 -14.51 4.02
C SER A 386 1.60 -15.61 4.96
N ILE A 387 1.19 -15.53 6.23
CA ILE A 387 1.67 -16.44 7.28
C ILE A 387 0.67 -17.59 7.42
N ASP A 388 1.13 -18.80 7.23
CA ASP A 388 0.33 -20.02 7.36
C ASP A 388 0.08 -20.36 8.83
N VAL A 389 -1.21 -20.53 9.17
CA VAL A 389 -1.67 -20.99 10.48
C VAL A 389 -2.66 -22.13 10.23
N ASN A 390 -2.13 -23.25 9.76
CA ASN A 390 -2.90 -24.36 9.18
C ASN A 390 -2.54 -25.73 9.77
N GLY A 391 -1.70 -25.78 10.79
CA GLY A 391 -1.31 -27.03 11.44
C GLY A 391 -0.42 -27.94 10.58
N GLY A 392 0.28 -27.38 9.58
CA GLY A 392 1.19 -28.11 8.71
C GLY A 392 0.56 -28.68 7.44
N ILE A 393 -0.67 -28.33 7.12
CA ILE A 393 -1.28 -28.68 5.83
C ILE A 393 -0.51 -27.96 4.72
N ILE A 394 0.08 -28.76 3.81
CA ILE A 394 0.93 -28.28 2.71
C ILE A 394 0.25 -28.61 1.39
#